data_811dc40f138a62365984b02143e0072a
#
_entry.id   811dc40f138a62365984b02143e0072a
#
_cell.length_a   1.000
_cell.length_b   1.000
_cell.length_c   1.000
_cell.angle_alpha   90.00
_cell.angle_beta   90.00
_cell.angle_gamma   90.00
#
_symmetry.space_group_name_H-M   'P 1'
#
loop_
_entity.id
_entity.type
_entity.pdbx_description
1 polymer ?
#
loop_
_entity_poly.entity_id
_entity_poly.type
_entity_poly.pdbx_seq_one_letter_code
_entity_poly.pdbx_strand_id
1 'polypeptide(L)'
;MAGKPKLHYAKGRGKMESIRWLLAAAGVEFEEEFVETKEDLEKLRKDGDLLFQQVPMVEIDGMKMVQTRAILSYIAGKHNLYGKDLKERALIDMYVEGTTDLMGMIMSLPFQPPEAKEKNFALIIERATTRYFPVYEKVLKDHGQEFLVGNKFSWADVHLLEAILMVEECKPDILSSFPQLQAFKGRISNIPTIKKFLQPGSQRKPPADDKLIAQVKKIFNI
;
A
#
# COMPACT_ATOMS: atom_id res chain seq x y z
N MET A 1 16.50 23.58 0.60
CA MET A 1 15.88 22.42 -0.08
C MET A 1 15.31 21.50 0.99
N ALA A 2 14.07 21.03 0.84
CA ALA A 2 13.51 20.03 1.76
C ALA A 2 14.35 18.74 1.66
N GLY A 3 14.68 18.12 2.79
CA GLY A 3 15.36 16.84 2.84
C GLY A 3 14.47 15.69 2.30
N LYS A 4 15.04 14.50 2.16
CA LYS A 4 14.27 13.31 1.80
C LYS A 4 13.22 13.03 2.89
N PRO A 5 12.03 12.55 2.53
CA PRO A 5 11.09 12.02 3.51
C PRO A 5 11.75 10.94 4.36
N LYS A 6 11.47 10.94 5.67
CA LYS A 6 11.93 9.91 6.60
C LYS A 6 10.74 9.16 7.19
N LEU A 7 10.74 7.85 7.03
CA LEU A 7 9.65 6.96 7.40
C LEU A 7 9.97 6.25 8.72
N HIS A 8 9.08 6.35 9.70
CA HIS A 8 9.20 5.69 10.99
C HIS A 8 8.15 4.59 11.12
N TYR A 9 8.58 3.34 11.10
CA TYR A 9 7.72 2.17 11.20
C TYR A 9 8.52 0.91 11.52
N ALA A 10 7.83 -0.21 11.83
CA ALA A 10 8.48 -1.52 11.92
C ALA A 10 9.11 -1.92 10.58
N LYS A 11 10.11 -2.80 10.61
CA LYS A 11 10.84 -3.26 9.41
C LYS A 11 10.02 -4.30 8.63
N GLY A 12 8.82 -3.94 8.24
CA GLY A 12 7.89 -4.77 7.51
C GLY A 12 6.94 -3.93 6.68
N ARG A 13 6.06 -4.59 5.95
CA ARG A 13 5.05 -3.93 5.11
C ARG A 13 4.10 -3.09 5.94
N GLY A 14 3.21 -3.72 6.67
CA GLY A 14 2.18 -3.10 7.47
C GLY A 14 1.51 -1.92 6.75
N LYS A 15 1.16 -0.92 7.50
CA LYS A 15 0.54 0.31 6.97
C LYS A 15 1.53 1.27 6.32
N MET A 16 2.84 1.00 6.38
CA MET A 16 3.86 1.83 5.72
C MET A 16 4.12 1.39 4.28
N GLU A 17 3.82 0.16 3.89
CA GLU A 17 4.19 -0.34 2.56
C GLU A 17 3.57 0.48 1.43
N SER A 18 2.29 0.83 1.53
CA SER A 18 1.63 1.67 0.53
C SER A 18 2.27 3.05 0.39
N ILE A 19 2.81 3.60 1.48
CA ILE A 19 3.55 4.86 1.48
C ILE A 19 4.87 4.70 0.73
N ARG A 20 5.61 3.62 0.96
CA ARG A 20 6.84 3.28 0.21
C ARG A 20 6.54 3.16 -1.28
N TRP A 21 5.48 2.44 -1.64
CA TRP A 21 5.03 2.30 -3.02
C TRP A 21 4.76 3.64 -3.70
N LEU A 22 4.01 4.51 -3.04
CA LEU A 22 3.60 5.78 -3.63
C LEU A 22 4.77 6.75 -3.78
N LEU A 23 5.65 6.84 -2.79
CA LEU A 23 6.89 7.62 -2.89
C LEU A 23 7.78 7.10 -4.03
N ALA A 24 7.98 5.79 -4.11
CA ALA A 24 8.75 5.19 -5.19
C ALA A 24 8.14 5.48 -6.56
N ALA A 25 6.82 5.30 -6.71
CA ALA A 25 6.10 5.58 -7.95
C ALA A 25 6.21 7.05 -8.38
N ALA A 26 6.23 7.96 -7.41
CA ALA A 26 6.46 9.40 -7.65
C ALA A 26 7.93 9.74 -7.96
N GLY A 27 8.84 8.79 -7.91
CA GLY A 27 10.27 9.02 -8.11
C GLY A 27 10.96 9.72 -6.93
N VAL A 28 10.38 9.66 -5.74
CA VAL A 28 10.88 10.30 -4.53
C VAL A 28 11.73 9.33 -3.74
N GLU A 29 12.99 9.65 -3.56
CA GLU A 29 13.87 8.94 -2.64
C GLU A 29 13.47 9.22 -1.19
N PHE A 30 13.57 8.22 -0.32
CA PHE A 30 13.22 8.33 1.10
C PHE A 30 14.17 7.54 1.97
N GLU A 31 14.26 7.96 3.24
CA GLU A 31 15.00 7.28 4.29
C GLU A 31 14.04 6.54 5.22
N GLU A 32 14.54 5.50 5.88
CA GLU A 32 13.76 4.73 6.83
C GLU A 32 14.46 4.68 8.18
N GLU A 33 13.71 4.93 9.25
CA GLU A 33 14.12 4.72 10.64
C GLU A 33 13.19 3.69 11.26
N PHE A 34 13.74 2.50 11.53
CA PHE A 34 12.95 1.38 11.97
C PHE A 34 12.68 1.39 13.46
N VAL A 35 11.42 1.19 13.82
CA VAL A 35 10.97 0.90 15.19
C VAL A 35 11.15 -0.60 15.40
N GLU A 36 12.21 -0.99 16.08
CA GLU A 36 12.59 -2.40 16.27
C GLU A 36 12.25 -2.93 17.66
N THR A 37 12.06 -2.02 18.62
CA THR A 37 11.75 -2.33 20.01
C THR A 37 10.55 -1.52 20.52
N LYS A 38 10.00 -1.94 21.65
CA LYS A 38 8.98 -1.18 22.36
C LYS A 38 9.53 0.17 22.84
N GLU A 39 10.78 0.19 23.24
CA GLU A 39 11.48 1.38 23.71
C GLU A 39 11.61 2.43 22.60
N ASP A 40 11.85 2.03 21.36
CA ASP A 40 11.87 2.93 20.21
C ASP A 40 10.51 3.61 20.01
N LEU A 41 9.43 2.86 20.13
CA LEU A 41 8.08 3.39 20.03
C LEU A 41 7.76 4.36 21.18
N GLU A 42 8.12 4.00 22.40
CA GLU A 42 7.94 4.85 23.59
C GLU A 42 8.75 6.15 23.49
N LYS A 43 9.93 6.09 22.88
CA LYS A 43 10.73 7.30 22.63
C LYS A 43 9.99 8.27 21.69
N LEU A 44 9.49 7.80 20.57
CA LEU A 44 8.70 8.63 19.64
C LEU A 44 7.45 9.23 20.32
N ARG A 45 6.81 8.48 21.21
CA ARG A 45 5.68 8.97 22.00
C ARG A 45 6.08 10.08 22.97
N LYS A 46 7.17 9.89 23.70
CA LYS A 46 7.69 10.87 24.68
C LYS A 46 8.18 12.15 24.02
N ASP A 47 8.79 12.04 22.83
CA ASP A 47 9.28 13.17 22.06
C ASP A 47 8.13 14.00 21.47
N GLY A 48 6.88 13.52 21.59
CA GLY A 48 5.69 14.22 21.06
C GLY A 48 5.51 14.12 19.56
N ASP A 49 6.22 13.20 18.91
CA ASP A 49 6.23 13.03 17.47
C ASP A 49 4.97 12.36 16.91
N LEU A 50 4.26 11.62 17.75
CA LEU A 50 3.10 10.82 17.37
C LEU A 50 1.79 11.44 17.89
N LEU A 51 1.13 12.23 17.05
CA LEU A 51 -0.12 12.93 17.40
C LEU A 51 -1.18 12.01 18.03
N PHE A 52 -1.31 10.77 17.52
CA PHE A 52 -2.24 9.77 18.03
C PHE A 52 -1.54 8.57 18.67
N GLN A 53 -0.31 8.75 19.14
CA GLN A 53 0.48 7.73 19.83
C GLN A 53 0.78 6.47 18.98
N GLN A 54 0.63 6.57 17.67
CA GLN A 54 0.76 5.45 16.73
C GLN A 54 1.66 5.80 15.55
N VAL A 55 2.40 4.81 15.06
CA VAL A 55 3.02 4.80 13.73
C VAL A 55 2.07 4.15 12.72
N PRO A 56 2.17 4.42 11.40
CA PRO A 56 3.30 5.08 10.72
C PRO A 56 3.36 6.59 10.97
N MET A 57 4.58 7.10 10.99
CA MET A 57 4.85 8.53 10.97
C MET A 57 5.88 8.84 9.89
N VAL A 58 5.66 9.93 9.16
CA VAL A 58 6.53 10.38 8.08
C VAL A 58 6.94 11.83 8.33
N GLU A 59 8.23 12.08 8.37
CA GLU A 59 8.79 13.43 8.33
C GLU A 59 8.88 13.86 6.86
N ILE A 60 8.11 14.84 6.48
CA ILE A 60 8.02 15.35 5.11
C ILE A 60 7.73 16.86 5.10
N ASP A 61 8.50 17.61 4.33
CA ASP A 61 8.32 19.07 4.17
C ASP A 61 8.19 19.83 5.50
N GLY A 62 8.99 19.43 6.50
CA GLY A 62 8.97 20.05 7.83
C GLY A 62 7.82 19.59 8.74
N MET A 63 6.97 18.69 8.28
CA MET A 63 5.86 18.12 9.06
C MET A 63 6.21 16.73 9.59
N LYS A 64 5.66 16.38 10.74
CA LYS A 64 5.59 15.01 11.26
C LYS A 64 4.18 14.49 11.05
N MET A 65 3.94 13.86 9.91
CA MET A 65 2.62 13.38 9.52
C MET A 65 2.37 11.97 10.04
N VAL A 66 1.21 11.77 10.62
CA VAL A 66 0.69 10.46 11.03
C VAL A 66 -0.60 10.16 10.28
N GLN A 67 -1.11 8.93 10.39
CA GLN A 67 -2.26 8.36 9.68
C GLN A 67 -1.97 8.11 8.20
N THR A 68 -1.93 6.83 7.85
CA THR A 68 -1.56 6.32 6.51
C THR A 68 -2.32 7.02 5.40
N ARG A 69 -3.65 7.16 5.53
CA ARG A 69 -4.48 7.80 4.51
C ARG A 69 -4.11 9.26 4.30
N ALA A 70 -3.88 10.02 5.36
CA ALA A 70 -3.50 11.43 5.28
C ALA A 70 -2.14 11.59 4.59
N ILE A 71 -1.17 10.75 4.95
CA ILE A 71 0.16 10.74 4.35
C ILE A 71 0.08 10.45 2.85
N LEU A 72 -0.66 9.40 2.46
CA LEU A 72 -0.85 9.03 1.05
C LEU A 72 -1.54 10.14 0.26
N SER A 73 -2.57 10.76 0.80
CA SER A 73 -3.28 11.88 0.16
C SER A 73 -2.37 13.08 -0.07
N TYR A 74 -1.51 13.40 0.91
CA TYR A 74 -0.53 14.48 0.78
C TYR A 74 0.48 14.19 -0.33
N ILE A 75 1.06 13.00 -0.35
CA ILE A 75 2.03 12.57 -1.37
C ILE A 75 1.39 12.59 -2.77
N ALA A 76 0.20 12.03 -2.92
CA ALA A 76 -0.53 12.01 -4.18
C ALA A 76 -0.82 13.43 -4.69
N GLY A 77 -1.27 14.32 -3.82
CA GLY A 77 -1.53 15.71 -4.16
C GLY A 77 -0.27 16.47 -4.57
N LYS A 78 0.80 16.32 -3.79
CA LYS A 78 2.09 16.96 -4.05
C LYS A 78 2.71 16.56 -5.39
N HIS A 79 2.56 15.30 -5.79
CA HIS A 79 3.23 14.72 -6.96
C HIS A 79 2.31 14.53 -8.16
N ASN A 80 1.17 15.22 -8.20
CA ASN A 80 0.24 15.19 -9.33
C ASN A 80 -0.29 13.77 -9.66
N LEU A 81 -0.54 12.97 -8.63
CA LEU A 81 -1.08 11.63 -8.70
C LEU A 81 -2.52 11.52 -8.17
N TYR A 82 -3.23 12.64 -8.08
CA TYR A 82 -4.53 12.72 -7.40
C TYR A 82 -5.68 13.24 -8.29
N GLY A 83 -5.52 13.14 -9.61
CA GLY A 83 -6.52 13.64 -10.56
C GLY A 83 -6.41 15.14 -10.82
N LYS A 84 -7.13 15.60 -11.85
CA LYS A 84 -7.11 17.00 -12.30
C LYS A 84 -8.17 17.88 -11.64
N ASP A 85 -9.23 17.28 -11.08
CA ASP A 85 -10.38 17.98 -10.49
C ASP A 85 -11.02 17.13 -9.37
N LEU A 86 -12.06 17.66 -8.73
CA LEU A 86 -12.74 16.98 -7.64
C LEU A 86 -13.41 15.68 -8.05
N LYS A 87 -13.88 15.56 -9.29
CA LYS A 87 -14.52 14.32 -9.77
C LYS A 87 -13.51 13.21 -9.94
N GLU A 88 -12.38 13.48 -10.57
CA GLU A 88 -11.29 12.51 -10.70
C GLU A 88 -10.72 12.14 -9.32
N ARG A 89 -10.55 13.12 -8.45
CA ARG A 89 -10.12 12.87 -7.05
C ARG A 89 -11.08 11.93 -6.33
N ALA A 90 -12.39 12.15 -6.45
CA ALA A 90 -13.40 11.28 -5.83
C ALA A 90 -13.35 9.85 -6.38
N LEU A 91 -13.14 9.68 -7.69
CA LEU A 91 -12.97 8.36 -8.31
C LEU A 91 -11.70 7.67 -7.81
N ILE A 92 -10.58 8.39 -7.74
CA ILE A 92 -9.33 7.86 -7.18
C ILE A 92 -9.54 7.42 -5.73
N ASP A 93 -10.16 8.24 -4.90
CA ASP A 93 -10.47 7.90 -3.51
C ASP A 93 -11.33 6.64 -3.42
N MET A 94 -12.35 6.54 -4.24
CA MET A 94 -13.26 5.39 -4.26
C MET A 94 -12.53 4.09 -4.61
N TYR A 95 -11.67 4.11 -5.62
CA TYR A 95 -10.88 2.94 -6.01
C TYR A 95 -9.80 2.60 -4.96
N VAL A 96 -9.15 3.61 -4.40
CA VAL A 96 -8.15 3.42 -3.33
C VAL A 96 -8.79 2.81 -2.08
N GLU A 97 -9.95 3.30 -1.66
CA GLU A 97 -10.63 2.75 -0.47
C GLU A 97 -11.07 1.30 -0.70
N GLY A 98 -11.68 1.00 -1.86
CA GLY A 98 -12.04 -0.38 -2.19
C GLY A 98 -10.83 -1.32 -2.21
N THR A 99 -9.72 -0.88 -2.79
CA THR A 99 -8.46 -1.64 -2.79
C THR A 99 -7.92 -1.82 -1.37
N THR A 100 -8.00 -0.78 -0.54
CA THR A 100 -7.56 -0.82 0.87
C THR A 100 -8.36 -1.84 1.68
N ASP A 101 -9.66 -1.96 1.46
CA ASP A 101 -10.49 -2.97 2.11
C ASP A 101 -10.00 -4.39 1.81
N LEU A 102 -9.68 -4.69 0.56
CA LEU A 102 -9.13 -5.98 0.16
C LEU A 102 -7.75 -6.24 0.80
N MET A 103 -6.87 -5.25 0.75
CA MET A 103 -5.52 -5.35 1.33
C MET A 103 -5.58 -5.56 2.85
N GLY A 104 -6.52 -4.92 3.53
CA GLY A 104 -6.73 -5.06 4.97
C GLY A 104 -7.07 -6.49 5.39
N MET A 105 -7.83 -7.22 4.57
CA MET A 105 -8.11 -8.64 4.80
C MET A 105 -6.83 -9.48 4.77
N ILE A 106 -5.93 -9.20 3.83
CA ILE A 106 -4.64 -9.92 3.69
C ILE A 106 -3.71 -9.56 4.84
N MET A 107 -3.60 -8.28 5.17
CA MET A 107 -2.70 -7.78 6.22
C MET A 107 -3.08 -8.29 7.61
N SER A 108 -4.35 -8.52 7.89
CA SER A 108 -4.82 -9.03 9.17
C SER A 108 -4.59 -10.54 9.34
N LEU A 109 -4.45 -11.29 8.25
CA LEU A 109 -4.40 -12.75 8.26
C LEU A 109 -3.30 -13.33 9.16
N PRO A 110 -2.04 -12.82 9.18
CA PRO A 110 -0.98 -13.34 10.04
C PRO A 110 -1.27 -13.22 11.54
N PHE A 111 -2.12 -12.28 11.93
CA PHE A 111 -2.44 -11.97 13.32
C PHE A 111 -3.69 -12.69 13.84
N GLN A 112 -4.36 -13.46 12.99
CA GLN A 112 -5.56 -14.21 13.34
C GLN A 112 -5.23 -15.52 14.02
N PRO A 113 -6.15 -16.07 14.83
CA PRO A 113 -6.00 -17.40 15.40
C PRO A 113 -5.84 -18.48 14.31
N PRO A 114 -5.02 -19.52 14.53
CA PRO A 114 -4.75 -20.58 13.53
C PRO A 114 -6.02 -21.20 12.94
N GLU A 115 -7.04 -21.43 13.75
CA GLU A 115 -8.32 -22.02 13.37
C GLU A 115 -9.13 -21.13 12.40
N ALA A 116 -8.89 -19.83 12.41
CA ALA A 116 -9.56 -18.86 11.54
C ALA A 116 -8.83 -18.62 10.21
N LYS A 117 -7.52 -18.89 10.15
CA LYS A 117 -6.67 -18.53 9.01
C LYS A 117 -7.11 -19.18 7.71
N GLU A 118 -7.40 -20.47 7.71
CA GLU A 118 -7.82 -21.20 6.50
C GLU A 118 -9.12 -20.64 5.92
N LYS A 119 -10.12 -20.46 6.77
CA LYS A 119 -11.41 -19.87 6.39
C LYS A 119 -11.25 -18.45 5.84
N ASN A 120 -10.45 -17.63 6.50
CA ASN A 120 -10.25 -16.24 6.11
C ASN A 120 -9.38 -16.13 4.85
N PHE A 121 -8.43 -17.03 4.66
CA PHE A 121 -7.67 -17.15 3.41
C PHE A 121 -8.61 -17.45 2.22
N ALA A 122 -9.49 -18.44 2.37
CA ALA A 122 -10.50 -18.77 1.35
C ALA A 122 -11.43 -17.59 1.07
N LEU A 123 -11.82 -16.83 2.11
CA LEU A 123 -12.65 -15.64 1.97
C LEU A 123 -11.93 -14.52 1.20
N ILE A 124 -10.64 -14.32 1.41
CA ILE A 124 -9.82 -13.35 0.66
C ILE A 124 -9.88 -13.67 -0.84
N ILE A 125 -9.64 -14.93 -1.21
CA ILE A 125 -9.68 -15.37 -2.61
C ILE A 125 -11.08 -15.18 -3.21
N GLU A 126 -12.11 -15.56 -2.48
CA GLU A 126 -13.50 -15.37 -2.90
C GLU A 126 -13.82 -13.89 -3.11
N ARG A 127 -13.48 -13.01 -2.17
CA ARG A 127 -13.73 -11.57 -2.27
C ARG A 127 -12.93 -10.91 -3.40
N ALA A 128 -11.67 -11.28 -3.59
CA ALA A 128 -10.87 -10.77 -4.70
C ALA A 128 -11.53 -11.09 -6.05
N THR A 129 -12.02 -12.31 -6.25
CA THR A 129 -12.59 -12.79 -7.53
C THR A 129 -14.04 -12.41 -7.76
N THR A 130 -14.82 -12.11 -6.72
CA THR A 130 -16.26 -11.84 -6.84
C THR A 130 -16.65 -10.39 -6.59
N ARG A 131 -15.87 -9.66 -5.80
CA ARG A 131 -16.20 -8.28 -5.39
C ARG A 131 -15.26 -7.23 -5.95
N TYR A 132 -13.93 -7.44 -5.86
CA TYR A 132 -12.95 -6.38 -6.14
C TYR A 132 -12.43 -6.43 -7.58
N PHE A 133 -11.85 -7.53 -8.02
CA PHE A 133 -11.28 -7.63 -9.37
C PHE A 133 -12.30 -7.47 -10.49
N PRO A 134 -13.52 -8.00 -10.40
CA PRO A 134 -14.54 -7.73 -11.43
C PRO A 134 -14.87 -6.25 -11.62
N VAL A 135 -14.79 -5.44 -10.57
CA VAL A 135 -15.00 -3.99 -10.65
C VAL A 135 -13.92 -3.32 -11.50
N TYR A 136 -12.66 -3.57 -11.22
CA TYR A 136 -11.53 -2.98 -11.93
C TYR A 136 -11.43 -3.53 -13.37
N GLU A 137 -11.69 -4.81 -13.56
CA GLU A 137 -11.78 -5.43 -14.87
C GLU A 137 -12.82 -4.72 -15.75
N LYS A 138 -14.01 -4.48 -15.19
CA LYS A 138 -15.08 -3.76 -15.87
C LYS A 138 -14.71 -2.30 -16.16
N VAL A 139 -14.17 -1.59 -15.20
CA VAL A 139 -13.75 -0.18 -15.38
C VAL A 139 -12.76 -0.05 -16.53
N LEU A 140 -11.72 -0.86 -16.55
CA LEU A 140 -10.71 -0.84 -17.61
C LEU A 140 -11.29 -1.23 -18.98
N LYS A 141 -12.18 -2.22 -19.00
CA LYS A 141 -12.87 -2.65 -20.24
C LYS A 141 -13.79 -1.58 -20.80
N ASP A 142 -14.59 -0.94 -19.94
CA ASP A 142 -15.62 -0.01 -20.36
C ASP A 142 -15.05 1.27 -21.01
N HIS A 143 -13.97 1.83 -20.47
CA HIS A 143 -13.35 3.02 -21.05
C HIS A 143 -12.19 2.72 -22.01
N GLY A 144 -11.64 1.50 -22.00
CA GLY A 144 -10.55 1.08 -22.88
C GLY A 144 -9.24 1.86 -22.72
N GLN A 145 -9.02 2.50 -21.58
CA GLN A 145 -7.85 3.34 -21.31
C GLN A 145 -6.79 2.58 -20.51
N GLU A 146 -5.58 3.12 -20.47
CA GLU A 146 -4.42 2.49 -19.82
C GLU A 146 -4.46 2.59 -18.29
N PHE A 147 -5.10 3.64 -17.75
CA PHE A 147 -5.16 3.96 -16.33
C PHE A 147 -6.60 3.99 -15.82
N LEU A 148 -6.78 3.85 -14.52
CA LEU A 148 -8.12 3.76 -13.92
C LEU A 148 -8.92 5.05 -14.03
N VAL A 149 -8.28 6.22 -13.94
CA VAL A 149 -8.96 7.52 -13.88
C VAL A 149 -8.28 8.53 -14.81
N GLY A 150 -9.07 9.18 -15.65
CA GLY A 150 -8.64 10.33 -16.45
C GLY A 150 -7.56 10.04 -17.48
N ASN A 151 -7.39 8.78 -17.88
CA ASN A 151 -6.33 8.33 -18.78
C ASN A 151 -4.93 8.85 -18.40
N LYS A 152 -4.70 8.96 -17.11
CA LYS A 152 -3.46 9.45 -16.53
C LYS A 152 -3.07 8.60 -15.33
N PHE A 153 -1.79 8.30 -15.22
CA PHE A 153 -1.24 7.59 -14.06
C PHE A 153 -1.57 8.33 -12.76
N SER A 154 -2.10 7.60 -11.78
CA SER A 154 -2.51 8.15 -10.49
C SER A 154 -2.25 7.18 -9.33
N TRP A 155 -2.47 7.65 -8.14
CA TRP A 155 -2.41 6.84 -6.92
C TRP A 155 -3.27 5.58 -6.99
N ALA A 156 -4.45 5.65 -7.61
CA ALA A 156 -5.33 4.48 -7.78
C ALA A 156 -4.64 3.32 -8.51
N ASP A 157 -3.85 3.62 -9.54
CA ASP A 157 -3.11 2.61 -10.31
C ASP A 157 -2.01 1.95 -9.47
N VAL A 158 -1.26 2.75 -8.72
CA VAL A 158 -0.19 2.26 -7.83
C VAL A 158 -0.78 1.32 -6.77
N HIS A 159 -1.86 1.74 -6.14
CA HIS A 159 -2.50 1.00 -5.05
C HIS A 159 -3.12 -0.31 -5.54
N LEU A 160 -3.75 -0.30 -6.71
CA LEU A 160 -4.29 -1.51 -7.32
C LEU A 160 -3.18 -2.51 -7.69
N LEU A 161 -2.06 -2.04 -8.23
CA LEU A 161 -0.93 -2.93 -8.52
C LEU A 161 -0.38 -3.59 -7.24
N GLU A 162 -0.21 -2.81 -6.17
CA GLU A 162 0.19 -3.35 -4.86
C GLU A 162 -0.75 -4.45 -4.40
N ALA A 163 -2.06 -4.22 -4.46
CA ALA A 163 -3.07 -5.20 -4.07
C ALA A 163 -3.04 -6.45 -4.95
N ILE A 164 -2.91 -6.31 -6.26
CA ILE A 164 -2.80 -7.44 -7.20
C ILE A 164 -1.63 -8.34 -6.80
N LEU A 165 -0.46 -7.75 -6.56
CA LEU A 165 0.73 -8.51 -6.18
C LEU A 165 0.57 -9.21 -4.82
N MET A 166 -0.11 -8.58 -3.86
CA MET A 166 -0.44 -9.22 -2.57
C MET A 166 -1.36 -10.42 -2.73
N VAL A 167 -2.39 -10.31 -3.57
CA VAL A 167 -3.32 -11.43 -3.83
C VAL A 167 -2.63 -12.54 -4.60
N GLU A 168 -1.74 -12.22 -5.55
CA GLU A 168 -0.95 -13.22 -6.28
C GLU A 168 0.00 -14.02 -5.36
N GLU A 169 0.50 -13.42 -4.29
CA GLU A 169 1.25 -14.14 -3.26
C GLU A 169 0.39 -15.21 -2.57
N CYS A 170 -0.91 -14.97 -2.44
CA CYS A 170 -1.87 -15.94 -1.91
C CYS A 170 -2.28 -16.99 -2.95
N LYS A 171 -2.50 -16.55 -4.20
CA LYS A 171 -2.96 -17.40 -5.31
C LYS A 171 -2.34 -16.90 -6.63
N PRO A 172 -1.25 -17.53 -7.10
CA PRO A 172 -0.49 -17.04 -8.27
C PRO A 172 -1.29 -16.93 -9.57
N ASP A 173 -2.33 -17.71 -9.76
CA ASP A 173 -3.18 -17.73 -10.95
C ASP A 173 -4.46 -16.89 -10.80
N ILE A 174 -4.53 -16.01 -9.80
CA ILE A 174 -5.76 -15.26 -9.47
C ILE A 174 -6.30 -14.42 -10.63
N LEU A 175 -5.44 -13.95 -11.51
CA LEU A 175 -5.82 -13.10 -12.65
C LEU A 175 -6.23 -13.90 -13.90
N SER A 176 -6.28 -15.22 -13.87
CA SER A 176 -6.54 -16.05 -15.07
C SER A 176 -7.84 -15.70 -15.81
N SER A 177 -8.85 -15.21 -15.09
CA SER A 177 -10.14 -14.79 -15.65
C SER A 177 -10.27 -13.26 -15.84
N PHE A 178 -9.19 -12.51 -15.64
CA PHE A 178 -9.19 -11.04 -15.66
C PHE A 178 -8.17 -10.47 -16.66
N PRO A 179 -8.43 -10.57 -17.98
CA PRO A 179 -7.46 -10.16 -19.00
C PRO A 179 -7.11 -8.68 -18.97
N GLN A 180 -8.04 -7.79 -18.62
CA GLN A 180 -7.74 -6.36 -18.48
C GLN A 180 -6.78 -6.11 -17.31
N LEU A 181 -6.96 -6.81 -16.20
CA LEU A 181 -6.06 -6.72 -15.05
C LEU A 181 -4.69 -7.33 -15.34
N GLN A 182 -4.60 -8.40 -16.13
CA GLN A 182 -3.31 -8.94 -16.59
C GLN A 182 -2.54 -7.89 -17.40
N ALA A 183 -3.20 -7.25 -18.35
CA ALA A 183 -2.61 -6.18 -19.17
C ALA A 183 -2.24 -4.96 -18.32
N PHE A 184 -3.10 -4.54 -17.40
CA PHE A 184 -2.87 -3.47 -16.45
C PHE A 184 -1.62 -3.74 -15.58
N LYS A 185 -1.55 -4.92 -14.98
CA LYS A 185 -0.38 -5.33 -14.20
C LYS A 185 0.91 -5.18 -15.00
N GLY A 186 0.93 -5.64 -16.24
CA GLY A 186 2.07 -5.51 -17.13
C GLY A 186 2.45 -4.05 -17.39
N ARG A 187 1.48 -3.22 -17.72
CA ARG A 187 1.72 -1.79 -18.00
C ARG A 187 2.28 -1.04 -16.78
N ILE A 188 1.59 -1.15 -15.65
CA ILE A 188 1.97 -0.40 -14.44
C ILE A 188 3.32 -0.89 -13.88
N SER A 189 3.56 -2.20 -13.89
CA SER A 189 4.84 -2.77 -13.47
C SER A 189 6.04 -2.31 -14.34
N ASN A 190 5.80 -1.89 -15.56
CA ASN A 190 6.84 -1.39 -16.49
C ASN A 190 7.04 0.13 -16.43
N ILE A 191 6.26 0.88 -15.68
CA ILE A 191 6.56 2.28 -15.40
C ILE A 191 7.94 2.34 -14.71
N PRO A 192 8.90 3.14 -15.22
CA PRO A 192 10.31 3.07 -14.81
C PRO A 192 10.55 3.14 -13.30
N THR A 193 9.83 4.03 -12.61
CA THR A 193 9.94 4.19 -11.15
C THR A 193 9.42 2.97 -10.40
N ILE A 194 8.32 2.39 -10.85
CA ILE A 194 7.74 1.16 -10.28
C ILE A 194 8.60 -0.04 -10.60
N LYS A 195 9.05 -0.17 -11.85
CA LYS A 195 9.96 -1.25 -12.26
C LYS A 195 11.22 -1.29 -11.39
N LYS A 196 11.79 -0.12 -11.10
CA LYS A 196 12.94 0.00 -10.19
C LYS A 196 12.58 -0.46 -8.76
N PHE A 197 11.43 -0.07 -8.25
CA PHE A 197 10.96 -0.45 -6.91
C PHE A 197 10.67 -1.96 -6.77
N LEU A 198 10.31 -2.62 -7.87
CA LEU A 198 10.07 -4.07 -7.90
C LEU A 198 11.36 -4.90 -7.97
N GLN A 199 12.51 -4.30 -8.24
CA GLN A 199 13.78 -5.02 -8.34
C GLN A 199 14.28 -5.49 -6.96
N PRO A 200 15.04 -6.60 -6.92
CA PRO A 200 15.73 -7.02 -5.70
C PRO A 200 16.62 -5.90 -5.14
N GLY A 201 16.69 -5.77 -3.82
CA GLY A 201 17.50 -4.75 -3.14
C GLY A 201 16.83 -3.38 -3.02
N SER A 202 15.62 -3.19 -3.54
CA SER A 202 14.83 -1.98 -3.29
C SER A 202 14.33 -1.90 -1.85
N GLN A 203 13.68 -0.78 -1.49
CA GLN A 203 13.08 -0.60 -0.17
C GLN A 203 11.72 -1.30 -0.02
N ARG A 204 11.24 -1.97 -1.06
CA ARG A 204 10.03 -2.81 -0.99
C ARG A 204 10.24 -3.94 0.01
N LYS A 205 9.29 -4.14 0.91
CA LYS A 205 9.41 -5.19 1.93
C LYS A 205 8.80 -6.52 1.44
N PRO A 206 9.41 -7.66 1.85
CA PRO A 206 8.84 -8.97 1.59
C PRO A 206 7.60 -9.22 2.46
N PRO A 207 6.82 -10.29 2.17
CA PRO A 207 5.80 -10.77 3.09
C PRO A 207 6.39 -11.04 4.48
N ALA A 208 5.60 -10.81 5.53
CA ALA A 208 6.04 -11.03 6.91
C ALA A 208 6.27 -12.53 7.18
N ASP A 209 7.42 -12.85 7.75
CA ASP A 209 7.70 -14.17 8.32
C ASP A 209 7.28 -14.24 9.80
N ASP A 210 7.32 -15.43 10.39
CA ASP A 210 6.92 -15.64 11.77
C ASP A 210 7.77 -14.84 12.76
N LYS A 211 9.05 -14.63 12.46
CA LYS A 211 9.96 -13.83 13.29
C LYS A 211 9.52 -12.37 13.33
N LEU A 212 9.23 -11.79 12.18
CA LEU A 212 8.74 -10.43 12.08
C LEU A 212 7.37 -10.27 12.75
N ILE A 213 6.47 -11.22 12.57
CA ILE A 213 5.15 -11.22 13.20
C ILE A 213 5.30 -11.22 14.73
N ALA A 214 6.15 -12.07 15.27
CA ALA A 214 6.42 -12.11 16.71
C ALA A 214 7.01 -10.79 17.23
N GLN A 215 7.93 -10.18 16.48
CA GLN A 215 8.52 -8.89 16.83
C GLN A 215 7.47 -7.78 16.82
N VAL A 216 6.64 -7.71 15.78
CA VAL A 216 5.56 -6.72 15.64
C VAL A 216 4.55 -6.83 16.79
N LYS A 217 4.16 -8.04 17.17
CA LYS A 217 3.29 -8.27 18.33
C LYS A 217 3.89 -7.71 19.63
N LYS A 218 5.19 -7.90 19.82
CA LYS A 218 5.92 -7.35 20.98
C LYS A 218 5.97 -5.83 20.99
N ILE A 219 6.30 -5.22 19.85
CA ILE A 219 6.45 -3.75 19.71
C ILE A 219 5.11 -3.06 19.99
N PHE A 220 4.03 -3.56 19.37
CA PHE A 220 2.72 -2.91 19.39
C PHE A 220 1.76 -3.46 20.46
N ASN A 221 2.16 -4.48 21.18
CA ASN A 221 1.35 -5.12 22.22
C ASN A 221 -0.01 -5.62 21.71
N ILE A 222 0.02 -6.40 20.64
CA ILE A 222 -1.16 -6.99 19.96
C ILE A 222 -1.07 -8.52 19.88
#